data_77dab26396dd53621f1b580ef52aa9bc
#
_entry.id   77dab26396dd53621f1b580ef52aa9bc
#
_cell.length_a   1.000
_cell.length_b   1.000
_cell.length_c   1.000
_cell.angle_alpha   90.00
_cell.angle_beta   90.00
_cell.angle_gamma   90.00
#
_symmetry.space_group_name_H-M   'P 1'
#
loop_
_entity.id
_entity.type
_entity.pdbx_description
1 polymer ?
#
loop_
_entity_poly.entity_id
_entity_poly.type
_entity_poly.pdbx_seq_one_letter_code
_entity_poly.pdbx_strand_id
1 'polypeptide(L)'
;MSSNHQSRSNEGPTVHGHPCSCCSMSRRSFLGAAAACTAALTTGCASLQSLHTRPRSNEEIDIASFRPRPQVRVMSVIARQKPPYWLGWPGTAYPLESERARYTQAIADAGRRIGVEIVQEGEPLEDKEAVAAFVKKVQSEKPDAVLVMLQHFQSWGTAGEIAKAGVPTIVFAPVGTAFTGHVNGLAFRSGVHVISSLEIPAIEQALRMVRAKRQLEATKLLVVSGNERKEGKFGLVSLQYVPRATFEEMFSVTPVSEEAKWVAHQRFSEARKVVEPTKEDGLNAARSYIAAKQLLKNEGCNALTTDCLGMVSQKKVPTPPCMGASIFQDYGVTYGCEAAVGPAASLMLTSYLFDRPGFMNDPVPETAKNVLIASHCVSGTRIYGLDRQKEHAPYILRSHSESNLGVSTQVLWPVGQPVTLVQFFKPDALYLDTGTVAGNVNTPPAGGCRTSVEIRMDDIEDCRDVLGFHQVVFLGNHRRDVEAFCQMYGINVVHSPRAHGETAKPA
;
A
#
# COMPACT_ATOMS: atom_id res chain seq x y z
N MET A 1 -27.29 45.22 -49.77
CA MET A 1 -26.68 46.55 -49.76
C MET A 1 -25.44 46.40 -48.91
N SER A 2 -24.33 46.22 -49.55
CA SER A 2 -23.12 47.05 -49.74
C SER A 2 -22.45 47.41 -48.42
N SER A 3 -21.39 46.76 -48.15
CA SER A 3 -19.95 47.01 -48.40
C SER A 3 -19.34 47.98 -47.39
N ASN A 4 -18.30 47.61 -46.68
CA ASN A 4 -16.94 48.00 -47.06
C ASN A 4 -15.88 47.39 -46.11
N HIS A 5 -14.85 46.81 -46.69
CA HIS A 5 -13.55 46.53 -46.16
C HIS A 5 -12.79 47.74 -45.69
N GLN A 6 -12.07 47.66 -44.59
CA GLN A 6 -10.79 48.36 -44.44
C GLN A 6 -9.80 47.54 -43.64
N SER A 7 -8.78 47.07 -44.30
CA SER A 7 -7.54 46.49 -43.77
C SER A 7 -6.72 47.56 -43.05
N ARG A 8 -6.22 47.30 -41.86
CA ARG A 8 -5.09 48.01 -41.23
C ARG A 8 -3.96 47.07 -40.94
N SER A 9 -2.89 47.26 -41.67
CA SER A 9 -1.55 46.75 -41.42
C SER A 9 -1.02 47.27 -40.08
N ASN A 10 -0.54 46.37 -39.22
CA ASN A 10 0.25 46.74 -38.06
C ASN A 10 1.69 46.28 -38.28
N GLU A 11 2.55 47.26 -38.49
CA GLU A 11 4.00 47.11 -38.45
C GLU A 11 4.45 46.95 -36.97
N GLY A 12 5.14 45.86 -36.66
CA GLY A 12 5.78 45.64 -35.36
C GLY A 12 7.17 46.30 -35.29
N PRO A 13 7.63 46.69 -34.13
CA PRO A 13 8.91 47.37 -33.96
C PRO A 13 10.09 46.42 -34.13
N THR A 14 11.05 46.81 -34.96
CA THR A 14 12.35 46.21 -35.14
C THR A 14 13.20 46.32 -33.87
N VAL A 15 13.58 45.18 -33.29
CA VAL A 15 14.53 45.14 -32.20
C VAL A 15 15.96 44.99 -32.80
N HIS A 16 16.76 46.01 -32.61
CA HIS A 16 18.19 46.00 -32.92
C HIS A 16 18.91 45.10 -31.91
N GLY A 17 19.34 43.93 -32.36
CA GLY A 17 20.23 43.04 -31.58
C GLY A 17 21.67 43.51 -31.64
N HIS A 18 22.25 43.87 -30.50
CA HIS A 18 23.70 43.99 -30.37
C HIS A 18 24.34 42.61 -30.29
N PRO A 19 25.43 42.33 -31.02
CA PRO A 19 26.14 41.05 -30.90
C PRO A 19 26.92 41.03 -29.58
N CYS A 20 26.58 40.08 -28.70
CA CYS A 20 27.34 39.81 -27.50
C CYS A 20 28.65 39.04 -27.88
N SER A 21 29.77 39.71 -27.79
CA SER A 21 31.11 39.16 -28.03
C SER A 21 31.62 38.47 -26.75
N CYS A 22 31.14 37.29 -26.40
CA CYS A 22 31.80 36.47 -25.43
C CYS A 22 31.66 34.99 -25.75
N CYS A 23 32.85 34.40 -25.82
CA CYS A 23 33.15 32.97 -25.83
C CYS A 23 33.14 32.22 -27.16
N SER A 24 34.25 32.43 -27.90
CA SER A 24 34.79 31.35 -28.75
C SER A 24 35.58 30.37 -27.88
N MET A 25 34.92 29.46 -27.21
CA MET A 25 35.60 28.34 -26.57
C MET A 25 35.96 27.29 -27.64
N SER A 26 37.24 26.88 -27.71
CA SER A 26 37.66 25.82 -28.60
C SER A 26 37.07 24.47 -28.15
N ARG A 27 36.87 23.54 -29.11
CA ARG A 27 36.36 22.19 -28.76
C ARG A 27 37.17 21.50 -27.67
N ARG A 28 38.48 21.77 -27.55
CA ARG A 28 39.34 21.23 -26.50
C ARG A 28 39.01 21.84 -25.12
N SER A 29 38.72 23.14 -25.06
CA SER A 29 38.34 23.81 -23.81
C SER A 29 36.95 23.36 -23.32
N PHE A 30 36.03 23.06 -24.26
CA PHE A 30 34.70 22.51 -23.91
C PHE A 30 34.79 21.07 -23.37
N LEU A 31 35.63 20.21 -23.97
CA LEU A 31 35.84 18.84 -23.46
C LEU A 31 36.56 18.82 -22.11
N GLY A 32 37.49 19.75 -21.87
CA GLY A 32 38.14 19.89 -20.56
C GLY A 32 37.20 20.39 -19.46
N ALA A 33 36.32 21.34 -19.78
CA ALA A 33 35.31 21.82 -18.85
C ALA A 33 34.22 20.78 -18.55
N ALA A 34 33.82 19.98 -19.55
CA ALA A 34 32.90 18.87 -19.38
C ALA A 34 33.45 17.74 -18.49
N ALA A 35 34.76 17.43 -18.63
CA ALA A 35 35.44 16.43 -17.80
C ALA A 35 35.62 16.92 -16.35
N ALA A 36 35.88 18.22 -16.14
CA ALA A 36 35.97 18.78 -14.80
C ALA A 36 34.59 18.89 -14.10
N CYS A 37 33.52 19.18 -14.84
CA CYS A 37 32.15 19.15 -14.30
C CYS A 37 31.67 17.75 -13.94
N THR A 38 32.03 16.73 -14.73
CA THR A 38 31.70 15.34 -14.39
C THR A 38 32.46 14.84 -13.17
N ALA A 39 33.73 15.20 -13.01
CA ALA A 39 34.51 14.86 -11.81
C ALA A 39 34.01 15.58 -10.55
N ALA A 40 33.55 16.83 -10.66
CA ALA A 40 32.94 17.58 -9.54
C ALA A 40 31.55 17.09 -9.17
N LEU A 41 30.77 16.60 -10.15
CA LEU A 41 29.44 16.00 -9.89
C LEU A 41 29.57 14.61 -9.26
N THR A 42 30.59 13.82 -9.59
CA THR A 42 30.76 12.49 -8.96
C THR A 42 31.32 12.60 -7.53
N THR A 43 32.17 13.56 -7.21
CA THR A 43 32.63 13.82 -5.84
C THR A 43 31.58 14.55 -5.00
N GLY A 44 30.78 15.43 -5.57
CA GLY A 44 29.66 16.11 -4.90
C GLY A 44 28.49 15.18 -4.58
N CYS A 45 28.17 14.23 -5.46
CA CYS A 45 27.13 13.23 -5.21
C CYS A 45 27.54 12.19 -4.15
N ALA A 46 28.85 11.82 -4.07
CA ALA A 46 29.31 10.90 -3.05
C ALA A 46 29.24 11.52 -1.63
N SER A 47 29.46 12.85 -1.49
CA SER A 47 29.36 13.55 -0.21
C SER A 47 27.89 13.83 0.22
N LEU A 48 26.94 13.94 -0.72
CA LEU A 48 25.53 14.08 -0.41
C LEU A 48 24.85 12.72 -0.11
N GLN A 49 25.36 11.61 -0.65
CA GLN A 49 24.88 10.28 -0.28
C GLN A 49 25.32 9.84 1.13
N SER A 50 26.39 10.39 1.67
CA SER A 50 26.87 10.05 3.02
C SER A 50 26.09 10.75 4.15
N LEU A 51 25.24 11.73 3.85
CA LEU A 51 24.44 12.46 4.85
C LEU A 51 23.13 11.73 5.24
N HIS A 52 22.75 10.65 4.55
CA HIS A 52 21.44 10.02 4.77
C HIS A 52 21.48 8.60 5.34
N THR A 53 22.66 8.00 5.52
CA THR A 53 22.77 6.68 6.16
C THR A 53 23.79 6.74 7.30
N ARG A 54 23.25 6.93 8.51
CA ARG A 54 24.05 6.69 9.72
C ARG A 54 24.38 5.20 9.80
N PRO A 55 25.65 4.81 10.07
CA PRO A 55 25.96 3.42 10.41
C PRO A 55 25.13 3.01 11.64
N ARG A 56 24.34 1.95 11.52
CA ARG A 56 23.59 1.40 12.66
C ARG A 56 24.57 0.72 13.61
N SER A 57 24.39 0.91 14.92
CA SER A 57 25.07 0.06 15.89
C SER A 57 24.46 -1.36 15.85
N ASN A 58 25.23 -2.38 16.23
CA ASN A 58 24.73 -3.77 16.28
C ASN A 58 23.60 -3.95 17.32
N GLU A 59 23.34 -2.98 18.16
CA GLU A 59 22.28 -2.98 19.17
C GLU A 59 20.96 -2.40 18.66
N GLU A 60 20.97 -1.68 17.54
CA GLU A 60 19.78 -1.02 16.99
C GLU A 60 18.88 -2.03 16.29
N ILE A 61 17.61 -2.05 16.68
CA ILE A 61 16.60 -2.90 16.06
C ILE A 61 16.21 -2.32 14.68
N ASP A 62 16.41 -3.11 13.63
CA ASP A 62 15.92 -2.73 12.30
C ASP A 62 14.40 -2.85 12.25
N ILE A 63 13.72 -1.73 12.11
CA ILE A 63 12.26 -1.70 12.01
C ILE A 63 11.72 -2.56 10.85
N ALA A 64 12.43 -2.60 9.72
CA ALA A 64 12.01 -3.38 8.55
C ALA A 64 12.01 -4.89 8.82
N SER A 65 12.72 -5.36 9.87
CA SER A 65 12.74 -6.76 10.29
C SER A 65 11.39 -7.24 10.86
N PHE A 66 10.54 -6.33 11.33
CA PHE A 66 9.21 -6.68 11.83
C PHE A 66 8.22 -6.98 10.71
N ARG A 67 8.46 -6.52 9.48
CA ARG A 67 7.54 -6.83 8.37
C ARG A 67 7.61 -8.32 8.04
N PRO A 68 6.49 -9.08 8.12
CA PRO A 68 6.51 -10.51 7.86
C PRO A 68 6.98 -10.84 6.44
N ARG A 69 7.85 -11.85 6.32
CA ARG A 69 8.37 -12.38 5.04
C ARG A 69 8.21 -13.89 5.00
N PRO A 70 6.96 -14.42 5.02
CA PRO A 70 6.74 -15.85 4.95
C PRO A 70 7.17 -16.39 3.58
N GLN A 71 7.51 -17.67 3.53
CA GLN A 71 7.63 -18.36 2.26
C GLN A 71 6.26 -18.47 1.62
N VAL A 72 6.17 -18.15 0.33
CA VAL A 72 4.94 -18.20 -0.45
C VAL A 72 5.21 -19.00 -1.69
N ARG A 73 4.43 -20.07 -1.91
CA ARG A 73 4.63 -21.02 -3.00
C ARG A 73 3.38 -21.08 -3.88
N VAL A 74 3.54 -20.78 -5.16
CA VAL A 74 2.48 -20.84 -6.17
C VAL A 74 2.86 -21.86 -7.23
N MET A 75 2.00 -22.85 -7.44
CA MET A 75 2.15 -23.77 -8.57
C MET A 75 1.59 -23.13 -9.82
N SER A 76 2.38 -23.09 -10.89
CA SER A 76 1.97 -22.52 -12.18
C SER A 76 1.90 -23.59 -13.25
N VAL A 77 0.82 -23.59 -14.03
CA VAL A 77 0.59 -24.56 -15.08
C VAL A 77 -0.05 -23.91 -16.31
N ILE A 78 0.23 -24.45 -17.48
CA ILE A 78 -0.42 -24.05 -18.73
C ILE A 78 -1.48 -25.07 -19.10
N ALA A 79 -2.67 -24.60 -19.44
CA ALA A 79 -3.75 -25.43 -19.98
C ALA A 79 -4.00 -25.05 -21.44
N ARG A 80 -4.02 -26.05 -22.32
CA ARG A 80 -4.18 -25.84 -23.75
C ARG A 80 -4.88 -27.04 -24.42
N GLN A 81 -5.31 -26.86 -25.63
CA GLN A 81 -5.73 -27.96 -26.50
C GLN A 81 -4.52 -28.62 -27.12
N LYS A 82 -4.57 -29.94 -27.31
CA LYS A 82 -3.53 -30.69 -28.00
C LYS A 82 -3.48 -30.29 -29.49
N PRO A 83 -2.33 -29.82 -30.00
CA PRO A 83 -2.18 -29.51 -31.41
C PRO A 83 -2.29 -30.77 -32.30
N PRO A 84 -2.69 -30.63 -33.57
CA PRO A 84 -3.23 -29.45 -34.20
C PRO A 84 -4.72 -29.22 -33.89
N TYR A 85 -5.13 -27.97 -33.78
CA TYR A 85 -6.52 -27.55 -33.66
C TYR A 85 -6.86 -26.58 -34.82
N TRP A 86 -8.02 -26.72 -35.39
CA TRP A 86 -8.41 -26.02 -36.62
C TRP A 86 -9.28 -24.80 -36.39
N LEU A 87 -10.11 -24.87 -35.37
CA LEU A 87 -11.11 -23.84 -35.06
C LEU A 87 -10.92 -23.36 -33.61
N GLY A 88 -11.09 -22.04 -33.44
CA GLY A 88 -11.04 -21.40 -32.15
C GLY A 88 -9.82 -20.49 -31.99
N TRP A 89 -9.88 -19.65 -30.97
CA TRP A 89 -8.85 -18.70 -30.64
C TRP A 89 -7.86 -19.31 -29.62
N PRO A 90 -6.56 -18.99 -29.82
CA PRO A 90 -5.99 -18.02 -30.74
C PRO A 90 -5.80 -18.49 -32.20
N GLY A 91 -6.08 -19.75 -32.51
CA GLY A 91 -5.94 -20.31 -33.86
C GLY A 91 -4.57 -20.90 -34.14
N THR A 92 -4.44 -21.56 -35.33
CA THR A 92 -3.27 -22.35 -35.71
C THR A 92 -2.03 -21.51 -36.01
N ALA A 93 -2.18 -20.22 -36.29
CA ALA A 93 -1.07 -19.30 -36.55
C ALA A 93 -0.43 -18.75 -35.23
N TYR A 94 -1.03 -19.04 -34.08
CA TYR A 94 -0.50 -18.60 -32.82
C TYR A 94 0.80 -19.34 -32.46
N PRO A 95 1.90 -18.63 -32.14
CA PRO A 95 3.19 -19.26 -31.91
C PRO A 95 3.26 -19.89 -30.51
N LEU A 96 2.60 -21.04 -30.37
CA LEU A 96 2.25 -21.68 -29.11
C LEU A 96 3.41 -21.84 -28.13
N GLU A 97 4.55 -22.36 -28.60
CA GLU A 97 5.69 -22.66 -27.72
C GLU A 97 6.48 -21.40 -27.35
N SER A 98 6.63 -20.44 -28.26
CA SER A 98 7.31 -19.19 -27.93
C SER A 98 6.49 -18.34 -26.95
N GLU A 99 5.17 -18.31 -27.09
CA GLU A 99 4.29 -17.65 -26.13
C GLU A 99 4.24 -18.38 -24.77
N ARG A 100 4.28 -19.72 -24.79
CA ARG A 100 4.46 -20.51 -23.56
C ARG A 100 5.73 -20.07 -22.83
N ALA A 101 6.86 -20.06 -23.52
CA ALA A 101 8.14 -19.68 -22.94
C ALA A 101 8.11 -18.23 -22.41
N ARG A 102 7.57 -17.30 -23.19
CA ARG A 102 7.45 -15.88 -22.83
C ARG A 102 6.65 -15.68 -21.55
N TYR A 103 5.45 -16.28 -21.44
CA TYR A 103 4.61 -16.13 -20.26
C TYR A 103 5.15 -16.86 -19.05
N THR A 104 5.73 -18.05 -19.21
CA THR A 104 6.38 -18.78 -18.12
C THR A 104 7.51 -17.95 -17.51
N GLN A 105 8.36 -17.36 -18.37
CA GLN A 105 9.43 -16.48 -17.89
C GLN A 105 8.89 -15.23 -17.19
N ALA A 106 7.87 -14.58 -17.76
CA ALA A 106 7.26 -13.38 -17.17
C ALA A 106 6.61 -13.64 -15.82
N ILE A 107 5.95 -14.78 -15.65
CA ILE A 107 5.35 -15.21 -14.36
C ILE A 107 6.46 -15.47 -13.33
N ALA A 108 7.53 -16.17 -13.72
CA ALA A 108 8.66 -16.42 -12.83
C ALA A 108 9.34 -15.12 -12.39
N ASP A 109 9.51 -14.17 -13.33
CA ASP A 109 10.09 -12.85 -13.04
C ASP A 109 9.21 -12.04 -12.10
N ALA A 110 7.90 -12.05 -12.31
CA ALA A 110 6.93 -11.40 -11.41
C ALA A 110 7.03 -11.99 -10.00
N GLY A 111 7.06 -13.32 -9.87
CA GLY A 111 7.25 -13.98 -8.57
C GLY A 111 8.54 -13.55 -7.88
N ARG A 112 9.67 -13.55 -8.60
CA ARG A 112 10.98 -13.12 -8.05
C ARG A 112 10.97 -11.68 -7.55
N ARG A 113 10.36 -10.74 -8.30
CA ARG A 113 10.27 -9.33 -7.88
C ARG A 113 9.58 -9.13 -6.54
N ILE A 114 8.59 -9.96 -6.23
CA ILE A 114 7.77 -9.80 -5.02
C ILE A 114 8.05 -10.85 -3.94
N GLY A 115 9.01 -11.74 -4.17
CA GLY A 115 9.39 -12.78 -3.19
C GLY A 115 8.38 -13.93 -3.11
N VAL A 116 7.75 -14.31 -4.22
CA VAL A 116 6.86 -15.48 -4.35
C VAL A 116 7.58 -16.55 -5.19
N GLU A 117 7.69 -17.75 -4.63
CA GLU A 117 8.22 -18.90 -5.34
C GLU A 117 7.19 -19.42 -6.37
N ILE A 118 7.58 -19.45 -7.62
CA ILE A 118 6.78 -20.03 -8.70
C ILE A 118 7.33 -21.41 -9.05
N VAL A 119 6.52 -22.44 -8.80
CA VAL A 119 6.83 -23.82 -9.20
C VAL A 119 6.10 -24.10 -10.51
N GLN A 120 6.83 -24.00 -11.61
CA GLN A 120 6.27 -24.20 -12.95
C GLN A 120 6.19 -25.69 -13.29
N GLU A 121 5.00 -26.15 -13.71
CA GLU A 121 4.84 -27.49 -14.29
C GLU A 121 5.53 -27.56 -15.65
N GLY A 122 6.26 -28.66 -15.87
CA GLY A 122 7.08 -28.87 -17.06
C GLY A 122 6.22 -29.01 -18.31
N GLU A 123 5.15 -29.79 -18.24
CA GLU A 123 4.27 -30.08 -19.36
C GLU A 123 2.90 -29.39 -19.26
N PRO A 124 2.35 -28.89 -20.37
CA PRO A 124 1.01 -28.37 -20.43
C PRO A 124 -0.05 -29.44 -20.15
N LEU A 125 -1.19 -29.03 -19.61
CA LEU A 125 -2.36 -29.89 -19.45
C LEU A 125 -3.15 -29.90 -20.75
N GLU A 126 -3.12 -31.02 -21.48
CA GLU A 126 -3.73 -31.18 -22.79
C GLU A 126 -4.90 -32.18 -22.82
N ASP A 127 -5.02 -33.03 -21.79
CA ASP A 127 -6.05 -34.06 -21.67
C ASP A 127 -6.56 -34.20 -20.22
N LYS A 128 -7.59 -35.00 -20.04
CA LYS A 128 -8.27 -35.18 -18.75
C LYS A 128 -7.38 -35.91 -17.73
N GLU A 129 -6.54 -36.81 -18.19
CA GLU A 129 -5.61 -37.60 -17.37
C GLU A 129 -4.55 -36.70 -16.75
N ALA A 130 -3.94 -35.81 -17.56
CA ALA A 130 -3.00 -34.80 -17.09
C ALA A 130 -3.64 -33.82 -16.09
N VAL A 131 -4.87 -33.38 -16.37
CA VAL A 131 -5.63 -32.52 -15.44
C VAL A 131 -5.89 -33.21 -14.11
N ALA A 132 -6.34 -34.48 -14.12
CA ALA A 132 -6.61 -35.25 -12.91
C ALA A 132 -5.34 -35.50 -12.10
N ALA A 133 -4.21 -35.79 -12.75
CA ALA A 133 -2.90 -35.94 -12.11
C ALA A 133 -2.46 -34.66 -11.45
N PHE A 134 -2.59 -33.52 -12.14
CA PHE A 134 -2.23 -32.20 -11.61
C PHE A 134 -3.11 -31.81 -10.40
N VAL A 135 -4.42 -32.04 -10.46
CA VAL A 135 -5.34 -31.78 -9.34
C VAL A 135 -4.93 -32.60 -8.11
N LYS A 136 -4.60 -33.90 -8.27
CA LYS A 136 -4.08 -34.74 -7.16
C LYS A 136 -2.78 -34.20 -6.60
N LYS A 137 -1.87 -33.73 -7.46
CA LYS A 137 -0.60 -33.10 -7.03
C LYS A 137 -0.86 -31.86 -6.20
N VAL A 138 -1.74 -30.97 -6.65
CA VAL A 138 -2.15 -29.75 -5.91
C VAL A 138 -2.72 -30.10 -4.53
N GLN A 139 -3.61 -31.10 -4.47
CA GLN A 139 -4.22 -31.55 -3.21
C GLN A 139 -3.19 -32.17 -2.23
N SER A 140 -2.16 -32.85 -2.75
CA SER A 140 -1.08 -33.42 -1.97
C SER A 140 -0.09 -32.38 -1.47
N GLU A 141 0.35 -31.47 -2.34
CA GLU A 141 1.40 -30.50 -2.05
C GLU A 141 0.89 -29.24 -1.36
N LYS A 142 -0.41 -28.95 -1.46
CA LYS A 142 -1.10 -27.82 -0.81
C LYS A 142 -0.35 -26.50 -0.96
N PRO A 143 -0.10 -26.03 -2.20
CA PRO A 143 0.51 -24.72 -2.42
C PRO A 143 -0.38 -23.60 -1.87
N ASP A 144 0.16 -22.39 -1.71
CA ASP A 144 -0.60 -21.23 -1.28
C ASP A 144 -1.62 -20.77 -2.33
N ALA A 145 -1.33 -21.03 -3.61
CA ALA A 145 -2.25 -20.85 -4.73
C ALA A 145 -1.81 -21.66 -5.96
N VAL A 146 -2.73 -21.78 -6.92
CA VAL A 146 -2.43 -22.26 -8.27
C VAL A 146 -2.63 -21.11 -9.26
N LEU A 147 -1.70 -20.94 -10.21
CA LEU A 147 -1.83 -20.05 -11.36
C LEU A 147 -1.98 -20.89 -12.62
N VAL A 148 -3.13 -20.79 -13.27
CA VAL A 148 -3.44 -21.48 -14.52
C VAL A 148 -3.43 -20.48 -15.66
N MET A 149 -2.51 -20.63 -16.60
CA MET A 149 -2.48 -19.84 -17.83
C MET A 149 -3.19 -20.59 -18.95
N LEU A 150 -4.14 -19.95 -19.63
CA LEU A 150 -4.89 -20.53 -20.73
C LEU A 150 -4.25 -20.16 -22.07
N GLN A 151 -3.94 -21.17 -22.90
CA GLN A 151 -3.48 -20.96 -24.26
C GLN A 151 -4.55 -21.25 -25.33
N HIS A 152 -5.77 -21.62 -24.92
CA HIS A 152 -6.89 -21.83 -25.82
C HIS A 152 -8.24 -21.57 -25.14
N PHE A 153 -9.20 -21.02 -25.88
CA PHE A 153 -10.51 -20.68 -25.29
C PHE A 153 -11.31 -21.91 -24.80
N GLN A 154 -11.03 -23.11 -25.31
CA GLN A 154 -11.68 -24.36 -24.85
C GLN A 154 -11.08 -24.90 -23.53
N SER A 155 -9.97 -24.33 -23.04
CA SER A 155 -9.31 -24.79 -21.80
C SER A 155 -9.94 -24.24 -20.51
N TRP A 156 -11.02 -23.47 -20.60
CA TRP A 156 -11.74 -22.96 -19.43
C TRP A 156 -12.31 -24.06 -18.53
N GLY A 157 -12.75 -25.20 -19.13
CA GLY A 157 -13.15 -26.36 -18.36
C GLY A 157 -12.03 -26.90 -17.46
N THR A 158 -10.80 -26.93 -17.98
CA THR A 158 -9.61 -27.33 -17.21
C THR A 158 -9.37 -26.40 -16.03
N ALA A 159 -9.44 -25.08 -16.22
CA ALA A 159 -9.34 -24.12 -15.11
C ALA A 159 -10.45 -24.35 -14.07
N GLY A 160 -11.66 -24.66 -14.51
CA GLY A 160 -12.79 -24.99 -13.64
C GLY A 160 -12.56 -26.25 -12.79
N GLU A 161 -11.95 -27.29 -13.35
CA GLU A 161 -11.58 -28.52 -12.60
C GLU A 161 -10.47 -28.23 -11.59
N ILE A 162 -9.44 -27.47 -11.97
CA ILE A 162 -8.33 -27.10 -11.06
C ILE A 162 -8.86 -26.27 -9.88
N ALA A 163 -9.79 -25.34 -10.14
CA ALA A 163 -10.40 -24.53 -9.09
C ALA A 163 -11.18 -25.34 -8.03
N LYS A 164 -11.52 -26.61 -8.32
CA LYS A 164 -12.14 -27.53 -7.35
C LYS A 164 -11.11 -28.21 -6.42
N ALA A 165 -9.82 -28.00 -6.65
CA ALA A 165 -8.77 -28.61 -5.84
C ALA A 165 -8.73 -28.10 -4.38
N GLY A 166 -9.47 -27.04 -4.04
CA GLY A 166 -9.59 -26.52 -2.67
C GLY A 166 -8.48 -25.56 -2.27
N VAL A 167 -7.71 -25.03 -3.23
CA VAL A 167 -6.73 -23.97 -3.02
C VAL A 167 -7.08 -22.73 -3.85
N PRO A 168 -6.69 -21.52 -3.43
CA PRO A 168 -6.90 -20.31 -4.22
C PRO A 168 -6.35 -20.47 -5.64
N THR A 169 -7.15 -20.10 -6.64
CA THR A 169 -6.82 -20.30 -8.05
C THR A 169 -6.83 -18.98 -8.81
N ILE A 170 -5.70 -18.63 -9.41
CA ILE A 170 -5.56 -17.50 -10.33
C ILE A 170 -5.67 -18.08 -11.76
N VAL A 171 -6.62 -17.58 -12.54
CA VAL A 171 -6.78 -17.94 -13.95
C VAL A 171 -6.32 -16.77 -14.80
N PHE A 172 -5.21 -16.92 -15.49
CA PHE A 172 -4.73 -15.94 -16.43
C PHE A 172 -5.06 -16.37 -17.87
N ALA A 173 -5.91 -15.60 -18.52
CA ALA A 173 -6.32 -15.79 -19.90
C ALA A 173 -5.81 -14.63 -20.75
N PRO A 174 -4.71 -14.78 -21.50
CA PRO A 174 -4.29 -13.78 -22.47
C PRO A 174 -5.46 -13.45 -23.44
N VAL A 175 -5.59 -12.18 -23.80
CA VAL A 175 -6.61 -11.75 -24.75
C VAL A 175 -6.50 -12.59 -26.03
N GLY A 176 -7.63 -13.12 -26.50
CA GLY A 176 -7.65 -14.12 -27.56
C GLY A 176 -7.92 -15.55 -27.07
N THR A 177 -7.91 -15.78 -25.75
CA THR A 177 -8.28 -17.07 -25.15
C THR A 177 -9.55 -17.00 -24.30
N ALA A 178 -10.22 -15.83 -24.26
CA ALA A 178 -11.40 -15.57 -23.44
C ALA A 178 -12.47 -14.79 -24.19
N PHE A 179 -13.72 -15.15 -23.95
CA PHE A 179 -14.91 -14.34 -24.21
C PHE A 179 -15.62 -14.06 -22.88
N THR A 180 -16.48 -13.04 -22.82
CA THR A 180 -17.19 -12.64 -21.60
C THR A 180 -17.91 -13.82 -20.91
N GLY A 181 -18.54 -14.71 -21.67
CA GLY A 181 -19.19 -15.90 -21.11
C GLY A 181 -18.25 -16.87 -20.42
N HIS A 182 -17.03 -17.03 -20.92
CA HIS A 182 -16.01 -17.85 -20.26
C HIS A 182 -15.54 -17.21 -18.94
N VAL A 183 -15.25 -15.91 -18.97
CA VAL A 183 -14.82 -15.16 -17.79
C VAL A 183 -15.89 -15.24 -16.70
N ASN A 184 -17.14 -14.92 -17.03
CA ASN A 184 -18.26 -14.92 -16.08
C ASN A 184 -18.50 -16.30 -15.46
N GLY A 185 -18.18 -17.38 -16.15
CA GLY A 185 -18.31 -18.75 -15.64
C GLY A 185 -17.44 -19.05 -14.42
N LEU A 186 -16.34 -18.33 -14.24
CA LEU A 186 -15.40 -18.51 -13.12
C LEU A 186 -15.16 -17.25 -12.27
N ALA A 187 -15.31 -16.05 -12.83
CA ALA A 187 -14.90 -14.79 -12.22
C ALA A 187 -15.60 -14.48 -10.89
N PHE A 188 -16.79 -15.05 -10.66
CA PHE A 188 -17.57 -14.81 -9.45
C PHE A 188 -17.53 -15.98 -8.45
N ARG A 189 -16.65 -16.96 -8.67
CA ARG A 189 -16.49 -18.08 -7.73
C ARG A 189 -15.57 -17.68 -6.58
N SER A 190 -15.98 -17.96 -5.35
CA SER A 190 -15.12 -17.84 -4.18
C SER A 190 -13.85 -18.70 -4.37
N GLY A 191 -12.70 -18.17 -3.97
CA GLY A 191 -11.41 -18.82 -4.15
C GLY A 191 -10.79 -18.70 -5.54
N VAL A 192 -11.45 -18.01 -6.49
CA VAL A 192 -10.96 -17.86 -7.86
C VAL A 192 -10.79 -16.38 -8.22
N HIS A 193 -9.66 -16.04 -8.82
CA HIS A 193 -9.42 -14.73 -9.42
C HIS A 193 -9.12 -14.90 -10.91
N VAL A 194 -9.91 -14.26 -11.77
CA VAL A 194 -9.78 -14.34 -13.23
C VAL A 194 -9.18 -13.06 -13.78
N ILE A 195 -8.09 -13.20 -14.53
CA ILE A 195 -7.43 -12.12 -15.27
C ILE A 195 -7.55 -12.43 -16.76
N SER A 196 -8.30 -11.61 -17.51
CA SER A 196 -8.30 -11.63 -18.98
C SER A 196 -7.57 -10.38 -19.47
N SER A 197 -6.27 -10.52 -19.81
CA SER A 197 -5.39 -9.39 -20.09
C SER A 197 -4.17 -9.79 -20.91
N LEU A 198 -3.52 -8.80 -21.53
CA LEU A 198 -2.16 -8.90 -22.08
C LEU A 198 -1.11 -8.39 -21.09
N GLU A 199 -1.53 -7.81 -19.97
CA GLU A 199 -0.68 -7.06 -19.04
C GLU A 199 -0.12 -7.97 -17.94
N ILE A 200 1.19 -8.17 -17.93
CA ILE A 200 1.91 -8.94 -16.89
C ILE A 200 1.77 -8.32 -15.48
N PRO A 201 1.72 -6.98 -15.28
CA PRO A 201 1.50 -6.41 -13.97
C PRO A 201 0.22 -6.88 -13.26
N ALA A 202 -0.82 -7.27 -14.01
CA ALA A 202 -2.04 -7.84 -13.44
C ALA A 202 -1.77 -9.20 -12.75
N ILE A 203 -0.86 -10.02 -13.31
CA ILE A 203 -0.42 -11.28 -12.69
C ILE A 203 0.35 -10.98 -11.40
N GLU A 204 1.25 -10.00 -11.43
CA GLU A 204 2.01 -9.61 -10.25
C GLU A 204 1.08 -9.17 -9.12
N GLN A 205 0.04 -8.39 -9.42
CA GLN A 205 -0.95 -7.99 -8.42
C GLN A 205 -1.70 -9.20 -7.84
N ALA A 206 -2.07 -10.19 -8.65
CA ALA A 206 -2.69 -11.41 -8.15
C ALA A 206 -1.74 -12.23 -7.25
N LEU A 207 -0.46 -12.32 -7.60
CA LEU A 207 0.55 -12.95 -6.76
C LEU A 207 0.77 -12.18 -5.44
N ARG A 208 0.64 -10.84 -5.45
CA ARG A 208 0.64 -10.01 -4.23
C ARG A 208 -0.54 -10.34 -3.32
N MET A 209 -1.71 -10.70 -3.85
CA MET A 209 -2.85 -11.15 -3.04
C MET A 209 -2.50 -12.40 -2.26
N VAL A 210 -1.84 -13.38 -2.88
CA VAL A 210 -1.38 -14.61 -2.20
C VAL A 210 -0.35 -14.29 -1.12
N ARG A 211 0.63 -13.44 -1.44
CA ARG A 211 1.64 -12.99 -0.47
C ARG A 211 0.99 -12.25 0.71
N ALA A 212 0.08 -11.32 0.45
CA ALA A 212 -0.59 -10.54 1.49
C ALA A 212 -1.37 -11.43 2.47
N LYS A 213 -2.07 -12.44 1.98
CA LYS A 213 -2.76 -13.43 2.81
C LYS A 213 -1.77 -14.15 3.74
N ARG A 214 -0.64 -14.62 3.22
CA ARG A 214 0.40 -15.28 4.01
C ARG A 214 1.06 -14.33 5.01
N GLN A 215 1.24 -13.05 4.64
CA GLN A 215 1.74 -12.04 5.57
C GLN A 215 0.76 -11.76 6.71
N LEU A 216 -0.55 -11.69 6.44
CA LEU A 216 -1.57 -11.56 7.48
C LEU A 216 -1.53 -12.74 8.44
N GLU A 217 -1.42 -13.98 7.94
CA GLU A 217 -1.30 -15.20 8.76
C GLU A 217 -0.03 -15.24 9.61
N ALA A 218 1.07 -14.69 9.11
CA ALA A 218 2.35 -14.61 9.81
C ALA A 218 2.43 -13.39 10.76
N THR A 219 1.39 -12.55 10.81
CA THR A 219 1.36 -11.37 11.67
C THR A 219 0.83 -11.72 13.06
N LYS A 220 1.60 -11.32 14.08
CA LYS A 220 1.20 -11.29 15.48
C LYS A 220 1.09 -9.83 15.91
N LEU A 221 -0.15 -9.36 16.09
CA LEU A 221 -0.46 -7.99 16.50
C LEU A 221 -0.40 -7.87 18.02
N LEU A 222 0.48 -7.02 18.51
CA LEU A 222 0.52 -6.61 19.91
C LEU A 222 -0.53 -5.53 20.17
N VAL A 223 -1.48 -5.82 21.05
CA VAL A 223 -2.52 -4.88 21.49
C VAL A 223 -2.18 -4.40 22.91
N VAL A 224 -1.70 -3.19 23.02
CA VAL A 224 -1.33 -2.57 24.30
C VAL A 224 -2.51 -1.81 24.87
N SER A 225 -3.28 -2.48 25.74
CA SER A 225 -4.49 -1.89 26.32
C SER A 225 -4.93 -2.62 27.59
N GLY A 226 -5.73 -1.94 28.40
CA GLY A 226 -6.26 -2.53 29.64
C GLY A 226 -5.18 -2.97 30.63
N ASN A 227 -5.47 -4.04 31.38
CA ASN A 227 -4.63 -4.48 32.51
C ASN A 227 -4.26 -5.99 32.45
N GLU A 228 -4.69 -6.70 31.39
CA GLU A 228 -4.56 -8.15 31.30
C GLU A 228 -3.68 -8.59 30.13
N ARG A 229 -3.00 -9.71 30.33
CA ARG A 229 -2.33 -10.44 29.24
C ARG A 229 -3.24 -11.57 28.76
N LYS A 230 -3.49 -11.60 27.46
CA LYS A 230 -4.27 -12.66 26.81
C LYS A 230 -3.89 -12.80 25.35
N GLU A 231 -4.17 -13.95 24.80
CA GLU A 231 -4.08 -14.19 23.35
C GLU A 231 -5.46 -14.14 22.70
N GLY A 232 -5.49 -13.94 21.40
CA GLY A 232 -6.72 -13.89 20.62
C GLY A 232 -6.44 -14.04 19.13
N LYS A 233 -7.48 -13.85 18.34
CA LYS A 233 -7.39 -13.89 16.88
C LYS A 233 -8.39 -12.92 16.28
N PHE A 234 -8.02 -12.28 15.16
CA PHE A 234 -8.92 -11.49 14.34
C PHE A 234 -8.71 -11.88 12.87
N GLY A 235 -9.66 -12.64 12.32
CA GLY A 235 -9.53 -13.22 10.99
C GLY A 235 -8.25 -14.05 10.85
N LEU A 236 -7.33 -13.63 9.98
CA LEU A 236 -6.05 -14.28 9.74
C LEU A 236 -4.97 -13.88 10.77
N VAL A 237 -5.15 -12.77 11.49
CA VAL A 237 -4.14 -12.16 12.35
C VAL A 237 -4.20 -12.72 13.76
N SER A 238 -3.06 -13.15 14.31
CA SER A 238 -2.94 -13.53 15.73
C SER A 238 -2.80 -12.28 16.60
N LEU A 239 -3.42 -12.28 17.78
CA LEU A 239 -3.42 -11.15 18.71
C LEU A 239 -2.72 -11.54 20.02
N GLN A 240 -1.92 -10.62 20.55
CA GLN A 240 -1.38 -10.68 21.89
C GLN A 240 -1.72 -9.39 22.63
N TYR A 241 -2.49 -9.50 23.69
CA TYR A 241 -2.83 -8.36 24.55
C TYR A 241 -1.81 -8.27 25.69
N VAL A 242 -1.39 -7.04 25.99
CA VAL A 242 -0.57 -6.74 27.16
C VAL A 242 -1.12 -5.49 27.85
N PRO A 243 -0.94 -5.36 29.17
CA PRO A 243 -1.34 -4.17 29.91
C PRO A 243 -0.73 -2.90 29.30
N ARG A 244 -1.49 -1.80 29.34
CA ARG A 244 -0.99 -0.49 28.92
C ARG A 244 0.28 -0.10 29.67
N ALA A 245 0.38 -0.41 30.95
CA ALA A 245 1.56 -0.18 31.79
C ALA A 245 2.84 -0.76 31.20
N THR A 246 2.77 -1.85 30.42
CA THR A 246 3.95 -2.45 29.77
C THR A 246 4.66 -1.49 28.81
N PHE A 247 3.90 -0.65 28.07
CA PHE A 247 4.50 0.38 27.22
C PHE A 247 5.04 1.55 28.05
N GLU A 248 4.32 1.97 29.09
CA GLU A 248 4.73 3.06 29.99
C GLU A 248 6.06 2.72 30.68
N GLU A 249 6.20 1.50 31.18
CA GLU A 249 7.43 0.96 31.76
C GLU A 249 8.56 0.91 30.74
N MET A 250 8.31 0.37 29.55
CA MET A 250 9.30 0.33 28.47
C MET A 250 9.78 1.73 28.10
N PHE A 251 8.87 2.70 27.97
CA PHE A 251 9.23 4.09 27.71
C PHE A 251 10.10 4.66 28.83
N SER A 252 9.78 4.38 30.09
CA SER A 252 10.51 4.92 31.26
C SER A 252 11.99 4.50 31.28
N VAL A 253 12.29 3.27 30.86
CA VAL A 253 13.65 2.72 30.83
C VAL A 253 14.38 2.98 29.50
N THR A 254 13.69 3.46 28.46
CA THR A 254 14.31 3.77 27.18
C THR A 254 15.12 5.07 27.25
N PRO A 255 16.45 5.05 27.04
CA PRO A 255 17.27 6.24 27.10
C PRO A 255 17.14 7.13 25.86
N VAL A 256 17.59 8.36 25.95
CA VAL A 256 17.85 9.23 24.79
C VAL A 256 19.12 8.75 24.09
N SER A 257 19.03 7.71 23.29
CA SER A 257 20.16 7.14 22.55
C SER A 257 20.58 8.00 21.35
N GLU A 258 21.71 7.66 20.72
CA GLU A 258 22.13 8.29 19.46
C GLU A 258 21.11 8.03 18.33
N GLU A 259 20.43 6.89 18.35
CA GLU A 259 19.32 6.62 17.43
C GLU A 259 18.16 7.60 17.68
N ALA A 260 17.78 7.86 18.94
CA ALA A 260 16.72 8.83 19.26
C ALA A 260 17.07 10.24 18.77
N LYS A 261 18.30 10.68 19.00
CA LYS A 261 18.78 11.99 18.52
C LYS A 261 18.73 12.09 17.01
N TRP A 262 19.17 11.05 16.32
CA TRP A 262 19.17 11.00 14.85
C TRP A 262 17.75 11.01 14.28
N VAL A 263 16.84 10.18 14.81
CA VAL A 263 15.43 10.12 14.37
C VAL A 263 14.75 11.47 14.56
N ALA A 264 14.92 12.08 15.75
CA ALA A 264 14.37 13.40 16.02
C ALA A 264 14.93 14.45 15.04
N HIS A 265 16.25 14.48 14.86
CA HIS A 265 16.90 15.42 13.93
C HIS A 265 16.41 15.23 12.49
N GLN A 266 16.36 13.99 12.00
CA GLN A 266 15.90 13.70 10.64
C GLN A 266 14.47 14.20 10.43
N ARG A 267 13.53 13.84 11.30
CA ARG A 267 12.12 14.24 11.16
C ARG A 267 11.94 15.75 11.20
N PHE A 268 12.70 16.45 12.05
CA PHE A 268 12.65 17.92 12.14
C PHE A 268 13.27 18.60 10.91
N SER A 269 14.35 18.06 10.36
CA SER A 269 15.02 18.62 9.17
C SER A 269 14.26 18.38 7.86
N GLU A 270 13.54 17.26 7.74
CA GLU A 270 12.75 16.91 6.55
C GLU A 270 11.37 17.57 6.56
N ALA A 271 10.87 18.00 7.72
CA ALA A 271 9.58 18.65 7.83
C ALA A 271 9.55 19.99 7.08
N ARG A 272 8.47 20.22 6.31
CA ARG A 272 8.25 21.51 5.65
C ARG A 272 8.16 22.66 6.64
N LYS A 273 7.65 22.39 7.84
CA LYS A 273 7.52 23.35 8.95
C LYS A 273 7.41 22.59 10.28
N VAL A 274 7.91 23.19 11.34
CA VAL A 274 7.66 22.80 12.74
C VAL A 274 6.87 23.94 13.38
N VAL A 275 5.75 23.65 14.03
CA VAL A 275 4.84 24.69 14.55
C VAL A 275 4.90 24.74 16.07
N GLU A 276 4.38 23.73 16.76
CA GLU A 276 4.34 23.72 18.23
C GLU A 276 5.50 22.94 18.87
N PRO A 277 5.93 21.76 18.33
CA PRO A 277 6.88 20.91 19.03
C PRO A 277 8.24 21.57 19.26
N THR A 278 8.79 21.34 20.46
CA THR A 278 10.16 21.68 20.84
C THR A 278 11.14 20.57 20.47
N LYS A 279 12.44 20.83 20.62
CA LYS A 279 13.48 19.79 20.45
C LYS A 279 13.33 18.66 21.47
N GLU A 280 12.90 18.96 22.69
CA GLU A 280 12.64 17.98 23.74
C GLU A 280 11.45 17.08 23.39
N ASP A 281 10.37 17.65 22.85
CA ASP A 281 9.24 16.86 22.32
C ASP A 281 9.70 15.90 21.24
N GLY A 282 10.58 16.34 20.33
CA GLY A 282 11.18 15.51 19.29
C GLY A 282 11.99 14.34 19.86
N LEU A 283 12.80 14.57 20.88
CA LEU A 283 13.58 13.52 21.56
C LEU A 283 12.66 12.52 22.29
N ASN A 284 11.63 12.99 22.97
CA ASN A 284 10.65 12.12 23.63
C ASN A 284 9.84 11.29 22.63
N ALA A 285 9.43 11.88 21.51
CA ALA A 285 8.74 11.16 20.44
C ALA A 285 9.65 10.09 19.79
N ALA A 286 10.94 10.36 19.62
CA ALA A 286 11.92 9.38 19.14
C ALA A 286 12.16 8.26 20.17
N ARG A 287 12.20 8.58 21.48
CA ARG A 287 12.23 7.55 22.54
C ARG A 287 11.01 6.63 22.48
N SER A 288 9.81 7.21 22.28
CA SER A 288 8.58 6.44 22.14
C SER A 288 8.65 5.46 20.95
N TYR A 289 9.22 5.88 19.82
CA TYR A 289 9.49 5.02 18.67
C TYR A 289 10.42 3.85 19.01
N ILE A 290 11.52 4.12 19.75
CA ILE A 290 12.48 3.09 20.16
C ILE A 290 11.84 2.14 21.17
N ALA A 291 11.08 2.65 22.15
CA ALA A 291 10.34 1.85 23.11
C ALA A 291 9.35 0.89 22.41
N ALA A 292 8.65 1.35 21.37
CA ALA A 292 7.76 0.53 20.57
C ALA A 292 8.51 -0.63 19.87
N LYS A 293 9.68 -0.37 19.28
CA LYS A 293 10.51 -1.42 18.67
C LYS A 293 10.98 -2.45 19.69
N GLN A 294 11.45 -1.97 20.84
CA GLN A 294 11.93 -2.84 21.92
C GLN A 294 10.79 -3.70 22.48
N LEU A 295 9.62 -3.11 22.66
CA LEU A 295 8.43 -3.83 23.12
C LEU A 295 8.01 -4.93 22.13
N LEU A 296 7.95 -4.63 20.84
CA LEU A 296 7.66 -5.64 19.80
C LEU A 296 8.66 -6.79 19.83
N LYS A 297 9.96 -6.48 19.96
CA LYS A 297 11.02 -7.51 20.05
C LYS A 297 10.83 -8.39 21.28
N ASN A 298 10.57 -7.80 22.44
CA ASN A 298 10.43 -8.52 23.72
C ASN A 298 9.19 -9.43 23.73
N GLU A 299 8.09 -8.96 23.11
CA GLU A 299 6.83 -9.72 23.04
C GLU A 299 6.78 -10.69 21.85
N GLY A 300 7.82 -10.74 21.00
CA GLY A 300 7.86 -11.57 19.81
C GLY A 300 6.73 -11.26 18.80
N CYS A 301 6.33 -10.00 18.73
CA CYS A 301 5.28 -9.50 17.85
C CYS A 301 5.88 -8.69 16.68
N ASN A 302 5.09 -8.49 15.63
CA ASN A 302 5.55 -7.82 14.41
C ASN A 302 4.60 -6.73 13.88
N ALA A 303 3.58 -6.41 14.65
CA ALA A 303 2.67 -5.30 14.45
C ALA A 303 2.17 -4.80 15.83
N LEU A 304 1.72 -3.56 15.92
CA LEU A 304 1.38 -2.90 17.17
C LEU A 304 0.13 -2.04 17.03
N THR A 305 -0.72 -2.00 18.06
CA THR A 305 -1.72 -0.97 18.32
C THR A 305 -1.77 -0.64 19.81
N THR A 306 -1.94 0.63 20.16
CA THR A 306 -1.85 1.09 21.56
C THR A 306 -3.04 1.94 21.95
N ASP A 307 -3.47 1.83 23.21
CA ASP A 307 -4.39 2.80 23.86
C ASP A 307 -3.61 4.11 24.13
N CYS A 308 -3.35 4.88 23.07
CA CYS A 308 -2.55 6.09 23.13
C CYS A 308 -3.26 7.22 23.90
N LEU A 309 -4.57 7.34 23.79
CA LEU A 309 -5.34 8.37 24.52
C LEU A 309 -5.31 8.11 26.04
N GLY A 310 -5.46 6.85 26.46
CA GLY A 310 -5.32 6.47 27.86
C GLY A 310 -3.94 6.74 28.43
N MET A 311 -2.85 6.52 27.68
CA MET A 311 -1.48 6.84 28.10
C MET A 311 -1.28 8.33 28.31
N VAL A 312 -1.77 9.17 27.37
CA VAL A 312 -1.61 10.63 27.40
C VAL A 312 -2.49 11.27 28.48
N SER A 313 -3.77 10.86 28.57
CA SER A 313 -4.72 11.42 29.54
C SER A 313 -4.28 11.21 31.00
N GLN A 314 -3.60 10.09 31.29
CA GLN A 314 -3.04 9.81 32.61
C GLN A 314 -1.64 10.41 32.82
N LYS A 315 -1.10 11.13 31.84
CA LYS A 315 0.23 11.76 31.91
C LYS A 315 1.37 10.81 32.31
N LYS A 316 1.24 9.52 31.92
CA LYS A 316 2.26 8.48 32.21
C LYS A 316 3.43 8.54 31.24
N VAL A 317 3.17 9.05 30.02
CA VAL A 317 4.20 9.34 29.02
C VAL A 317 4.08 10.80 28.59
N PRO A 318 5.21 11.50 28.32
CA PRO A 318 5.20 12.92 27.95
C PRO A 318 4.83 13.16 26.47
N THR A 319 4.62 12.11 25.72
CA THR A 319 4.34 12.17 24.27
C THR A 319 3.42 11.05 23.85
N PRO A 320 2.41 11.32 23.00
CA PRO A 320 1.71 10.26 22.28
C PRO A 320 2.66 9.60 21.26
N PRO A 321 2.39 8.36 20.84
CA PRO A 321 3.26 7.61 19.92
C PRO A 321 3.16 8.05 18.46
N CYS A 322 2.47 9.15 18.14
CA CYS A 322 2.06 9.54 16.78
C CYS A 322 3.22 9.61 15.77
N MET A 323 4.35 10.27 16.11
CA MET A 323 5.53 10.31 15.24
C MET A 323 6.12 8.91 15.03
N GLY A 324 6.22 8.12 16.08
CA GLY A 324 6.70 6.73 15.99
C GLY A 324 5.81 5.88 15.09
N ALA A 325 4.50 5.96 15.26
CA ALA A 325 3.54 5.23 14.44
C ALA A 325 3.61 5.64 12.96
N SER A 326 3.78 6.92 12.65
CA SER A 326 4.04 7.41 11.29
C SER A 326 5.31 6.78 10.69
N ILE A 327 6.39 6.68 11.47
CA ILE A 327 7.64 6.04 11.03
C ILE A 327 7.43 4.55 10.77
N PHE A 328 6.74 3.83 11.66
CA PHE A 328 6.43 2.41 11.47
C PHE A 328 5.71 2.16 10.15
N GLN A 329 4.68 2.96 9.86
CA GLN A 329 3.92 2.86 8.62
C GLN A 329 4.79 3.13 7.38
N ASP A 330 5.73 4.07 7.45
CA ASP A 330 6.69 4.37 6.37
C ASP A 330 7.63 3.19 6.04
N TYR A 331 7.77 2.23 6.96
CA TYR A 331 8.51 0.97 6.76
C TYR A 331 7.60 -0.23 6.48
N GLY A 332 6.30 0.00 6.31
CA GLY A 332 5.33 -1.06 6.05
C GLY A 332 5.06 -1.96 7.25
N VAL A 333 5.39 -1.50 8.45
CA VAL A 333 5.10 -2.15 9.73
C VAL A 333 3.89 -1.46 10.36
N THR A 334 2.88 -2.22 10.72
CA THR A 334 1.64 -1.66 11.25
C THR A 334 1.84 -1.14 12.67
N TYR A 335 1.50 0.12 12.88
CA TYR A 335 1.26 0.72 14.18
C TYR A 335 -0.09 1.45 14.15
N GLY A 336 -1.13 0.81 14.69
CA GLY A 336 -2.48 1.38 14.81
C GLY A 336 -2.65 2.22 16.07
N CYS A 337 -3.68 3.05 16.07
CA CYS A 337 -4.05 3.88 17.20
C CYS A 337 -5.19 3.25 18.01
N GLU A 338 -5.35 3.70 19.26
CA GLU A 338 -6.52 3.49 20.12
C GLU A 338 -6.86 2.02 20.39
N ALA A 339 -5.84 1.14 20.30
CA ALA A 339 -6.01 -0.30 20.44
C ALA A 339 -7.06 -0.92 19.50
N ALA A 340 -7.36 -0.25 18.39
CA ALA A 340 -8.39 -0.64 17.44
C ALA A 340 -7.88 -1.77 16.53
N VAL A 341 -8.35 -3.00 16.75
CA VAL A 341 -7.86 -4.22 16.08
C VAL A 341 -8.28 -4.29 14.61
N GLY A 342 -9.54 -4.07 14.28
CA GLY A 342 -10.04 -4.11 12.90
C GLY A 342 -9.35 -3.07 11.99
N PRO A 343 -9.27 -1.80 12.39
CA PRO A 343 -8.49 -0.78 11.70
C PRO A 343 -7.00 -1.13 11.57
N ALA A 344 -6.37 -1.73 12.59
CA ALA A 344 -4.99 -2.20 12.48
C ALA A 344 -4.85 -3.33 11.43
N ALA A 345 -5.81 -4.26 11.35
CA ALA A 345 -5.85 -5.26 10.29
C ALA A 345 -6.03 -4.63 8.90
N SER A 346 -6.77 -3.53 8.80
CA SER A 346 -6.93 -2.77 7.56
C SER A 346 -5.64 -2.07 7.15
N LEU A 347 -4.87 -1.52 8.09
CA LEU A 347 -3.51 -1.01 7.83
C LEU A 347 -2.57 -2.12 7.31
N MET A 348 -2.66 -3.33 7.87
CA MET A 348 -1.90 -4.49 7.38
C MET A 348 -2.29 -4.84 5.94
N LEU A 349 -3.59 -4.89 5.64
CA LEU A 349 -4.08 -5.18 4.30
C LEU A 349 -3.50 -4.20 3.28
N THR A 350 -3.57 -2.89 3.53
CA THR A 350 -3.03 -1.88 2.62
C THR A 350 -1.52 -2.01 2.44
N SER A 351 -0.79 -2.21 3.56
CA SER A 351 0.66 -2.39 3.54
C SER A 351 1.10 -3.63 2.76
N TYR A 352 0.42 -4.77 2.95
CA TYR A 352 0.86 -6.04 2.38
C TYR A 352 0.41 -6.25 0.93
N LEU A 353 -0.80 -5.77 0.59
CA LEU A 353 -1.38 -5.96 -0.74
C LEU A 353 -0.86 -4.92 -1.75
N PHE A 354 -0.59 -3.68 -1.30
CA PHE A 354 -0.23 -2.58 -2.18
C PHE A 354 1.19 -2.03 -1.95
N ASP A 355 1.92 -2.55 -0.97
CA ASP A 355 3.20 -1.98 -0.54
C ASP A 355 3.10 -0.46 -0.30
N ARG A 356 2.02 -0.02 0.38
CA ARG A 356 1.72 1.39 0.70
C ARG A 356 1.26 1.53 2.15
N PRO A 357 1.65 2.59 2.85
CA PRO A 357 1.06 2.88 4.14
C PRO A 357 -0.41 3.29 3.98
N GLY A 358 -1.25 2.82 4.88
CA GLY A 358 -2.60 3.32 5.06
C GLY A 358 -2.63 4.50 6.04
N PHE A 359 -3.65 5.32 5.97
CA PHE A 359 -3.97 6.38 6.91
C PHE A 359 -5.25 6.01 7.67
N MET A 360 -5.09 5.47 8.88
CA MET A 360 -6.21 5.24 9.80
C MET A 360 -6.75 6.59 10.27
N ASN A 361 -8.07 6.76 10.18
CA ASN A 361 -8.70 8.05 10.42
C ASN A 361 -10.13 7.94 10.95
N ASP A 362 -10.59 9.02 11.61
CA ASP A 362 -11.97 9.27 11.97
C ASP A 362 -12.65 9.97 10.80
N PRO A 363 -13.73 9.39 10.27
CA PRO A 363 -14.51 10.00 9.21
C PRO A 363 -15.41 11.11 9.77
N VAL A 364 -15.21 12.35 9.32
CA VAL A 364 -16.01 13.50 9.71
C VAL A 364 -16.77 14.02 8.50
N PRO A 365 -18.12 13.99 8.48
CA PRO A 365 -18.89 14.53 7.37
C PRO A 365 -18.87 16.05 7.37
N GLU A 366 -18.36 16.66 6.32
CA GLU A 366 -18.47 18.11 6.06
C GLU A 366 -19.63 18.34 5.09
N THR A 367 -20.80 18.62 5.68
CA THR A 367 -22.08 18.61 4.96
C THR A 367 -22.30 19.81 4.03
N ALA A 368 -21.64 20.93 4.26
CA ALA A 368 -21.79 22.11 3.39
C ALA A 368 -21.04 21.94 2.05
N LYS A 369 -19.90 21.25 2.07
CA LYS A 369 -19.11 20.92 0.88
C LYS A 369 -19.45 19.54 0.30
N ASN A 370 -20.18 18.73 1.06
CA ASN A 370 -20.45 17.34 0.76
C ASN A 370 -19.17 16.51 0.51
N VAL A 371 -18.26 16.55 1.47
CA VAL A 371 -17.01 15.78 1.49
C VAL A 371 -16.84 15.08 2.83
N LEU A 372 -16.14 13.96 2.81
CA LEU A 372 -15.66 13.31 4.02
C LEU A 372 -14.32 13.93 4.40
N ILE A 373 -14.14 14.33 5.66
CA ILE A 373 -12.83 14.68 6.20
C ILE A 373 -12.28 13.45 6.92
N ALA A 374 -11.27 12.82 6.33
CA ALA A 374 -10.48 11.79 6.97
C ALA A 374 -9.48 12.48 7.91
N SER A 375 -9.67 12.30 9.23
CA SER A 375 -8.96 13.09 10.25
C SER A 375 -8.28 12.19 11.29
N HIS A 376 -6.95 12.32 11.49
CA HIS A 376 -6.21 11.68 12.58
C HIS A 376 -4.84 12.32 12.82
N CYS A 377 -4.19 11.99 13.94
CA CYS A 377 -2.86 12.49 14.29
C CYS A 377 -1.70 11.65 13.73
N VAL A 378 -1.98 10.53 13.05
CA VAL A 378 -0.98 9.60 12.50
C VAL A 378 -1.27 9.35 11.04
N SER A 379 -0.33 9.73 10.18
CA SER A 379 -0.30 9.34 8.78
C SER A 379 1.15 8.99 8.40
N GLY A 380 1.36 7.91 7.64
CA GLY A 380 2.65 7.67 6.99
C GLY A 380 2.95 8.77 5.98
N THR A 381 4.21 9.04 5.73
CA THR A 381 4.65 10.04 4.75
C THR A 381 4.93 9.42 3.37
N ARG A 382 5.24 8.12 3.30
CA ARG A 382 5.53 7.38 2.06
C ARG A 382 4.27 6.90 1.32
N ILE A 383 3.27 7.75 1.23
CA ILE A 383 1.96 7.41 0.67
C ILE A 383 2.01 6.96 -0.80
N TYR A 384 3.10 7.29 -1.53
CA TYR A 384 3.29 6.91 -2.93
C TYR A 384 3.76 5.46 -3.12
N GLY A 385 4.32 4.82 -2.09
CA GLY A 385 4.77 3.42 -2.10
C GLY A 385 6.01 3.23 -1.23
N LEU A 386 6.14 2.03 -0.66
CA LEU A 386 7.27 1.69 0.22
C LEU A 386 8.58 1.49 -0.56
N ASP A 387 8.49 1.17 -1.84
CA ASP A 387 9.61 1.07 -2.79
C ASP A 387 10.15 2.45 -3.20
N ARG A 388 9.34 3.49 -3.10
CA ARG A 388 9.69 4.88 -3.40
C ARG A 388 10.31 5.58 -2.18
N GLN A 389 11.39 5.04 -1.65
CA GLN A 389 11.98 5.47 -0.39
C GLN A 389 12.36 6.96 -0.30
N LYS A 390 12.58 7.62 -1.44
CA LYS A 390 12.95 9.06 -1.52
C LYS A 390 11.73 9.97 -1.74
N GLU A 391 10.56 9.41 -2.00
CA GLU A 391 9.35 10.18 -2.26
C GLU A 391 8.46 10.22 -1.01
N HIS A 392 8.55 11.30 -0.27
CA HIS A 392 7.69 11.58 0.86
C HIS A 392 6.63 12.61 0.50
N ALA A 393 5.40 12.42 0.95
CA ALA A 393 4.44 13.50 0.96
C ALA A 393 4.94 14.63 1.88
N PRO A 394 4.76 15.89 1.50
CA PRO A 394 5.12 17.01 2.37
C PRO A 394 4.42 16.92 3.71
N TYR A 395 5.10 17.20 4.81
CA TYR A 395 4.51 17.15 6.13
C TYR A 395 4.96 18.31 7.02
N ILE A 396 4.14 18.60 8.01
CA ILE A 396 4.37 19.60 9.04
C ILE A 396 4.40 18.87 10.38
N LEU A 397 5.37 19.19 11.24
CA LEU A 397 5.38 18.69 12.60
C LEU A 397 4.53 19.58 13.50
N ARG A 398 3.58 18.95 14.18
CA ARG A 398 2.61 19.55 15.08
C ARG A 398 2.65 18.85 16.44
N SER A 399 2.11 19.46 17.48
CA SER A 399 1.76 18.75 18.72
C SER A 399 0.54 17.86 18.49
N HIS A 400 0.29 16.90 19.35
CA HIS A 400 -0.98 16.14 19.36
C HIS A 400 -2.17 17.08 19.59
N SER A 401 -3.24 16.91 18.78
CA SER A 401 -4.33 17.90 18.73
C SER A 401 -5.06 18.10 20.04
N GLU A 402 -5.32 17.02 20.77
CA GLU A 402 -6.14 17.06 21.98
C GLU A 402 -5.35 17.39 23.25
N SER A 403 -4.05 17.03 23.30
CA SER A 403 -3.22 17.20 24.49
C SER A 403 -2.18 18.30 24.39
N ASN A 404 -1.90 18.81 23.18
CA ASN A 404 -0.76 19.69 22.88
C ASN A 404 0.63 19.12 23.26
N LEU A 405 0.74 17.79 23.47
CA LEU A 405 1.96 17.11 23.83
C LEU A 405 2.66 16.50 22.61
N GLY A 406 3.96 16.32 22.70
CA GLY A 406 4.79 15.53 21.79
C GLY A 406 4.74 15.96 20.33
N VAL A 407 4.91 14.99 19.43
CA VAL A 407 5.01 15.23 17.99
C VAL A 407 4.04 14.37 17.20
N SER A 408 3.20 15.04 16.42
CA SER A 408 2.32 14.45 15.39
C SER A 408 2.80 14.87 14.01
N THR A 409 2.54 14.03 13.00
CA THR A 409 2.90 14.29 11.61
C THR A 409 1.64 14.71 10.83
N GLN A 410 1.52 15.99 10.52
CA GLN A 410 0.48 16.51 9.61
C GLN A 410 0.92 16.30 8.17
N VAL A 411 0.45 15.27 7.52
CA VAL A 411 0.79 14.95 6.14
C VAL A 411 -0.14 15.66 5.18
N LEU A 412 0.42 16.27 4.14
CA LEU A 412 -0.33 16.96 3.09
C LEU A 412 -0.56 16.00 1.92
N TRP A 413 -1.80 15.58 1.74
CA TRP A 413 -2.18 14.64 0.69
C TRP A 413 -2.34 15.36 -0.67
N PRO A 414 -1.96 14.70 -1.78
CA PRO A 414 -2.00 15.30 -3.11
C PRO A 414 -3.44 15.48 -3.60
N VAL A 415 -3.85 16.73 -3.80
CA VAL A 415 -5.19 17.08 -4.30
C VAL A 415 -5.41 16.54 -5.71
N GLY A 416 -6.61 16.05 -6.00
CA GLY A 416 -7.01 15.50 -7.29
C GLY A 416 -6.62 14.02 -7.49
N GLN A 417 -5.92 13.41 -6.53
CA GLN A 417 -5.56 11.98 -6.63
C GLN A 417 -6.68 11.10 -6.10
N PRO A 418 -6.94 9.95 -6.75
CA PRO A 418 -7.89 8.97 -6.26
C PRO A 418 -7.38 8.31 -4.97
N VAL A 419 -8.32 7.90 -4.14
CA VAL A 419 -8.06 7.15 -2.89
C VAL A 419 -9.04 6.00 -2.76
N THR A 420 -8.62 4.99 -1.99
CA THR A 420 -9.46 3.87 -1.56
C THR A 420 -9.57 3.92 -0.05
N LEU A 421 -10.76 3.64 0.46
CA LEU A 421 -11.08 3.57 1.89
C LEU A 421 -11.46 2.13 2.22
N VAL A 422 -10.84 1.56 3.25
CA VAL A 422 -11.13 0.20 3.71
C VAL A 422 -11.23 0.16 5.23
N GLN A 423 -12.09 -0.73 5.75
CA GLN A 423 -12.13 -1.02 7.18
C GLN A 423 -12.65 -2.43 7.45
N PHE A 424 -11.84 -3.29 8.04
CA PHE A 424 -12.36 -4.50 8.66
C PHE A 424 -13.22 -4.15 9.87
N PHE A 425 -14.53 -4.28 9.75
CA PHE A 425 -15.47 -4.12 10.87
C PHE A 425 -15.81 -5.45 11.56
N LYS A 426 -15.50 -6.58 10.88
CA LYS A 426 -15.52 -7.94 11.41
C LYS A 426 -14.34 -8.72 10.86
N PRO A 427 -13.97 -9.86 11.46
CA PRO A 427 -12.89 -10.70 10.96
C PRO A 427 -13.03 -11.16 9.52
N ASP A 428 -14.24 -11.24 9.01
CA ASP A 428 -14.65 -11.74 7.70
C ASP A 428 -15.47 -10.72 6.89
N ALA A 429 -15.48 -9.45 7.31
CA ALA A 429 -16.22 -8.41 6.60
C ALA A 429 -15.50 -7.06 6.60
N LEU A 430 -15.54 -6.38 5.46
CA LEU A 430 -14.80 -5.16 5.18
C LEU A 430 -15.72 -4.11 4.54
N TYR A 431 -15.67 -2.86 5.03
CA TYR A 431 -16.17 -1.71 4.28
C TYR A 431 -15.15 -1.32 3.20
N LEU A 432 -15.65 -0.96 2.01
CA LEU A 432 -14.82 -0.57 0.87
C LEU A 432 -15.50 0.54 0.07
N ASP A 433 -14.87 1.70 0.03
CA ASP A 433 -15.32 2.83 -0.77
C ASP A 433 -14.14 3.47 -1.52
N THR A 434 -14.43 4.36 -2.45
CA THR A 434 -13.45 5.14 -3.17
C THR A 434 -13.81 6.62 -3.18
N GLY A 435 -12.82 7.45 -3.48
CA GLY A 435 -13.01 8.88 -3.56
C GLY A 435 -11.80 9.57 -4.18
N THR A 436 -11.85 10.89 -4.17
CA THR A 436 -10.79 11.75 -4.68
C THR A 436 -10.44 12.79 -3.63
N VAL A 437 -9.15 13.00 -3.38
CA VAL A 437 -8.65 14.04 -2.47
C VAL A 437 -9.11 15.41 -2.99
N ALA A 438 -9.95 16.10 -2.25
CA ALA A 438 -10.47 17.41 -2.57
C ALA A 438 -9.65 18.55 -1.94
N GLY A 439 -9.02 18.29 -0.78
CA GLY A 439 -8.24 19.30 -0.09
C GLY A 439 -7.53 18.77 1.16
N ASN A 440 -6.76 19.65 1.78
CA ASN A 440 -6.20 19.44 3.11
C ASN A 440 -6.69 20.54 4.02
N VAL A 441 -7.25 20.18 5.16
CA VAL A 441 -7.79 21.15 6.13
C VAL A 441 -6.74 21.46 7.18
N ASN A 442 -6.54 22.75 7.42
CA ASN A 442 -5.79 23.18 8.59
C ASN A 442 -6.78 23.42 9.74
N THR A 443 -6.80 22.53 10.68
CA THR A 443 -7.84 22.43 11.71
C THR A 443 -7.78 23.41 12.88
N PRO A 444 -6.65 24.04 13.29
CA PRO A 444 -6.72 25.10 14.31
C PRO A 444 -7.31 26.40 13.74
N PRO A 445 -8.14 27.13 14.50
CA PRO A 445 -8.50 26.92 15.91
C PRO A 445 -9.75 26.07 16.15
N ALA A 446 -10.38 25.55 15.11
CA ALA A 446 -11.65 24.83 15.23
C ALA A 446 -11.55 23.45 15.92
N GLY A 447 -10.31 22.98 16.20
CA GLY A 447 -10.07 21.64 16.75
C GLY A 447 -9.92 20.59 15.66
N GLY A 448 -9.87 19.32 16.05
CA GLY A 448 -9.70 18.16 15.18
C GLY A 448 -8.24 17.75 15.01
N CYS A 449 -8.04 16.57 14.42
CA CYS A 449 -6.72 15.95 14.29
C CYS A 449 -5.85 16.64 13.25
N ARG A 450 -4.53 16.44 13.36
CA ARG A 450 -3.53 17.21 12.61
C ARG A 450 -3.48 16.90 11.13
N THR A 451 -3.58 15.63 10.73
CA THR A 451 -3.83 15.28 9.33
C THR A 451 -5.34 15.24 9.12
N SER A 452 -5.85 16.09 8.28
CA SER A 452 -7.27 16.18 7.93
C SER A 452 -7.37 16.37 6.42
N VAL A 453 -7.90 15.35 5.74
CA VAL A 453 -7.96 15.26 4.28
C VAL A 453 -9.42 15.30 3.83
N GLU A 454 -9.80 16.28 3.06
CA GLU A 454 -11.11 16.32 2.40
C GLU A 454 -11.13 15.32 1.24
N ILE A 455 -12.11 14.42 1.26
CA ILE A 455 -12.31 13.42 0.22
C ILE A 455 -13.71 13.59 -0.35
N ARG A 456 -13.79 13.80 -1.66
CA ARG A 456 -15.05 13.66 -2.37
C ARG A 456 -15.26 12.20 -2.66
N MET A 457 -16.31 11.63 -2.08
CA MET A 457 -16.63 10.22 -2.24
C MET A 457 -17.16 9.94 -3.64
N ASP A 458 -16.77 8.78 -4.18
CA ASP A 458 -17.35 8.25 -5.42
C ASP A 458 -18.63 7.47 -5.04
N ASP A 459 -19.62 7.45 -5.94
CA ASP A 459 -20.86 6.65 -5.81
C ASP A 459 -21.70 6.89 -4.52
N ILE A 460 -21.40 7.92 -3.71
CA ILE A 460 -22.12 8.30 -2.48
C ILE A 460 -22.63 9.73 -2.64
N GLU A 461 -23.94 9.91 -2.60
CA GLU A 461 -24.59 11.20 -2.85
C GLU A 461 -24.53 12.14 -1.64
N ASP A 462 -24.48 11.60 -0.43
CA ASP A 462 -24.38 12.36 0.81
C ASP A 462 -23.25 11.81 1.70
N CYS A 463 -22.30 12.65 2.05
CA CYS A 463 -21.15 12.25 2.87
C CYS A 463 -21.52 11.71 4.26
N ARG A 464 -22.78 11.92 4.71
CA ARG A 464 -23.32 11.36 5.98
C ARG A 464 -23.61 9.85 5.89
N ASP A 465 -23.71 9.31 4.68
CA ASP A 465 -24.03 7.89 4.45
C ASP A 465 -22.77 7.01 4.40
N VAL A 466 -21.58 7.61 4.54
CA VAL A 466 -20.32 6.86 4.60
C VAL A 466 -20.28 5.99 5.84
N LEU A 467 -20.02 4.69 5.64
CA LEU A 467 -19.96 3.70 6.72
C LEU A 467 -18.56 3.59 7.31
N GLY A 468 -18.53 3.20 8.59
CA GLY A 468 -17.31 2.85 9.29
C GLY A 468 -16.80 3.94 10.23
N PHE A 469 -15.91 3.53 11.13
CA PHE A 469 -15.18 4.37 12.07
C PHE A 469 -13.76 3.86 12.21
N HIS A 470 -12.75 4.74 12.26
CA HIS A 470 -11.35 4.37 12.09
C HIS A 470 -11.08 3.70 10.73
N GLN A 471 -11.63 4.25 9.67
CA GLN A 471 -11.34 3.80 8.30
C GLN A 471 -9.85 3.96 7.98
N VAL A 472 -9.39 3.23 6.98
CA VAL A 472 -8.02 3.36 6.46
C VAL A 472 -8.08 3.85 5.02
N VAL A 473 -7.57 5.05 4.80
CA VAL A 473 -7.43 5.67 3.47
C VAL A 473 -6.04 5.39 2.91
N PHE A 474 -5.94 5.07 1.63
CA PHE A 474 -4.67 4.96 0.92
C PHE A 474 -4.77 5.43 -0.53
N LEU A 475 -3.64 5.84 -1.08
CA LEU A 475 -3.57 6.49 -2.39
C LEU A 475 -3.81 5.50 -3.53
N GLY A 476 -4.64 5.88 -4.48
CA GLY A 476 -5.01 5.10 -5.67
C GLY A 476 -6.43 4.53 -5.59
N ASN A 477 -7.04 4.29 -6.77
CA ASN A 477 -8.29 3.54 -6.86
C ASN A 477 -7.95 2.05 -7.00
N HIS A 478 -8.10 1.30 -5.92
CA HIS A 478 -7.79 -0.12 -5.80
C HIS A 478 -9.02 -0.98 -5.49
N ARG A 479 -10.22 -0.45 -5.75
CA ARG A 479 -11.48 -1.14 -5.46
C ARG A 479 -11.49 -2.57 -5.98
N ARG A 480 -11.17 -2.77 -7.27
CA ARG A 480 -11.19 -4.09 -7.90
C ARG A 480 -10.18 -5.07 -7.29
N ASP A 481 -9.01 -4.59 -6.92
CA ASP A 481 -7.97 -5.44 -6.32
C ASP A 481 -8.36 -5.88 -4.90
N VAL A 482 -9.00 -4.99 -4.13
CA VAL A 482 -9.53 -5.32 -2.79
C VAL A 482 -10.69 -6.29 -2.90
N GLU A 483 -11.64 -6.06 -3.80
CA GLU A 483 -12.77 -6.97 -4.07
C GLU A 483 -12.24 -8.36 -4.48
N ALA A 484 -11.24 -8.43 -5.38
CA ALA A 484 -10.64 -9.68 -5.82
C ALA A 484 -9.94 -10.42 -4.68
N PHE A 485 -9.20 -9.72 -3.82
CA PHE A 485 -8.59 -10.29 -2.61
C PHE A 485 -9.67 -10.85 -1.69
N CYS A 486 -10.71 -10.09 -1.41
CA CYS A 486 -11.81 -10.50 -0.55
C CYS A 486 -12.54 -11.74 -1.10
N GLN A 487 -12.82 -11.78 -2.41
CA GLN A 487 -13.42 -12.91 -3.08
C GLN A 487 -12.54 -14.18 -3.01
N MET A 488 -11.23 -14.03 -3.22
CA MET A 488 -10.30 -15.16 -3.12
C MET A 488 -10.27 -15.79 -1.72
N TYR A 489 -10.52 -15.01 -0.68
CA TYR A 489 -10.37 -15.46 0.71
C TYR A 489 -11.67 -15.46 1.52
N GLY A 490 -12.82 -15.31 0.87
CA GLY A 490 -14.14 -15.41 1.49
C GLY A 490 -14.43 -14.29 2.48
N ILE A 491 -13.94 -13.08 2.21
CA ILE A 491 -14.21 -11.89 2.99
C ILE A 491 -15.38 -11.13 2.36
N ASN A 492 -16.39 -10.81 3.14
CA ASN A 492 -17.54 -10.06 2.66
C ASN A 492 -17.19 -8.58 2.49
N VAL A 493 -17.48 -8.01 1.34
CA VAL A 493 -17.31 -6.58 1.07
C VAL A 493 -18.66 -5.89 1.16
N VAL A 494 -18.70 -4.75 1.83
CA VAL A 494 -19.86 -3.89 1.98
C VAL A 494 -19.49 -2.48 1.55
N HIS A 495 -20.25 -1.92 0.62
CA HIS A 495 -20.12 -0.52 0.19
C HIS A 495 -21.09 0.36 0.96
N SER A 496 -20.73 1.60 1.20
CA SER A 496 -21.64 2.60 1.70
C SER A 496 -22.82 2.78 0.74
N PRO A 497 -24.04 3.06 1.24
CA PRO A 497 -25.20 3.24 0.38
C PRO A 497 -24.99 4.46 -0.53
N ARG A 498 -25.53 4.38 -1.75
CA ARG A 498 -25.42 5.48 -2.69
C ARG A 498 -26.23 6.68 -2.25
N ALA A 499 -27.46 6.45 -1.78
CA ALA A 499 -28.37 7.48 -1.35
C ALA A 499 -28.95 7.14 0.03
N HIS A 500 -29.37 8.18 0.77
CA HIS A 500 -29.97 8.03 2.10
C HIS A 500 -31.18 7.11 2.09
N GLY A 501 -31.20 6.15 3.00
CA GLY A 501 -32.28 5.13 3.11
C GLY A 501 -32.11 3.91 2.21
N GLU A 502 -31.12 3.86 1.32
CA GLU A 502 -30.74 2.61 0.68
C GLU A 502 -30.03 1.69 1.67
N THR A 503 -30.28 0.40 1.58
CA THR A 503 -29.49 -0.57 2.35
C THR A 503 -28.10 -0.69 1.75
N ALA A 504 -27.07 -0.70 2.62
CA ALA A 504 -25.71 -1.01 2.20
C ALA A 504 -25.71 -2.33 1.42
N LYS A 505 -25.18 -2.31 0.19
CA LYS A 505 -25.17 -3.49 -0.68
C LYS A 505 -23.92 -4.32 -0.42
N PRO A 506 -24.04 -5.64 -0.24
CA PRO A 506 -22.89 -6.52 -0.38
C PRO A 506 -22.39 -6.43 -1.83
N ALA A 507 -21.06 -6.43 -2.00
CA ALA A 507 -20.42 -6.43 -3.30
C ALA A 507 -20.59 -7.76 -4.05
#